data_4662667dfa2ec9a07790b7ca68243e89
#
_entry.id   4662667dfa2ec9a07790b7ca68243e89
#
_cell.length_a   1.000
_cell.length_b   1.000
_cell.length_c   1.000
_cell.angle_alpha   90.00
_cell.angle_beta   90.00
_cell.angle_gamma   90.00
#
_symmetry.space_group_name_H-M   'P 1'
#
loop_
_entity.id
_entity.type
_entity.pdbx_description
1 polymer ?
#
loop_
_entity_poly.entity_id
_entity_poly.type
_entity_poly.pdbx_seq_one_letter_code
_entity_poly.pdbx_strand_id
1 'polypeptide(L)'
;MARLLLLLPTTTYRTQAFVDAATRLGVDLICASERPSTLEERAPGNLMTLDFAEPVRAAETVARLAGRRPIDAVVAVDDLTTVVAAAIGARLGLRSNPVAAASAARNKHEMRQRLHAAGVPAPRFRRMALSEDPVRAAREVDYPCVLKPLALSASRGVIRADDPDAFVAAVRRITAILGRDDVGVNGDLAAALLVEEFVPGREVALEGLLTAGGLQTLALFDKPDPLDGPFFEETIYVTPSRLPAEAQARIAEVTLRACAALGLTEGPIHAELRVNDAGPWVIEVAARSIGGLCSRTLRFGTGMTLEELILRHALGWKIDSFDRERRAAGVMMIPIPRAGRLVAVRGQDAAEAVTGVEEIAITAHVGQEVVPLPEGWQYLGFIFARGDAPEEVEQ
;
A
#
# COMPACT_ATOMS: atom_id res chain seq x y z
N MET A 1 -27.39 -14.60 0.50
CA MET A 1 -25.91 -14.62 0.50
C MET A 1 -25.48 -13.17 0.28
N ALA A 2 -24.61 -12.65 1.14
CA ALA A 2 -24.09 -11.30 0.97
C ALA A 2 -23.22 -11.21 -0.30
N ARG A 3 -23.30 -10.09 -1.00
CA ARG A 3 -22.59 -9.85 -2.25
C ARG A 3 -21.62 -8.69 -2.10
N LEU A 4 -20.38 -8.91 -2.48
CA LEU A 4 -19.30 -7.93 -2.35
C LEU A 4 -18.66 -7.66 -3.72
N LEU A 5 -18.47 -6.37 -4.02
CA LEU A 5 -17.67 -5.93 -5.15
C LEU A 5 -16.22 -5.75 -4.73
N LEU A 6 -15.33 -6.49 -5.37
CA LEU A 6 -13.88 -6.44 -5.14
C LEU A 6 -13.22 -5.74 -6.34
N LEU A 7 -12.52 -4.63 -6.08
CA LEU A 7 -11.79 -3.88 -7.10
C LEU A 7 -10.33 -4.30 -7.10
N LEU A 8 -9.91 -4.92 -8.20
CA LEU A 8 -8.62 -5.60 -8.36
C LEU A 8 -7.88 -5.04 -9.58
N PRO A 9 -6.79 -4.26 -9.40
CA PRO A 9 -5.90 -3.99 -10.52
C PRO A 9 -5.32 -5.29 -11.08
N THR A 10 -5.16 -5.38 -12.40
CA THR A 10 -4.59 -6.57 -13.04
C THR A 10 -3.16 -6.87 -12.62
N THR A 11 -2.50 -5.93 -11.94
CA THR A 11 -1.13 -6.03 -11.45
C THR A 11 -1.02 -6.47 -9.98
N THR A 12 -2.15 -6.67 -9.28
CA THR A 12 -2.13 -7.02 -7.85
C THR A 12 -1.70 -8.46 -7.58
N TYR A 13 -0.91 -8.66 -6.54
CA TYR A 13 -0.55 -10.00 -6.02
C TYR A 13 -1.67 -10.66 -5.19
N ARG A 14 -2.71 -9.89 -4.80
CA ARG A 14 -3.63 -10.25 -3.70
C ARG A 14 -4.94 -10.89 -4.13
N THR A 15 -5.15 -11.07 -5.44
CA THR A 15 -6.42 -11.61 -5.98
C THR A 15 -6.82 -12.92 -5.29
N GLN A 16 -5.90 -13.90 -5.25
CA GLN A 16 -6.20 -15.22 -4.69
C GLN A 16 -6.57 -15.16 -3.21
N ALA A 17 -5.85 -14.36 -2.42
CA ALA A 17 -6.10 -14.25 -0.98
C ALA A 17 -7.52 -13.72 -0.66
N PHE A 18 -8.00 -12.74 -1.41
CA PHE A 18 -9.37 -12.23 -1.26
C PHE A 18 -10.43 -13.20 -1.77
N VAL A 19 -10.18 -13.91 -2.87
CA VAL A 19 -11.10 -14.93 -3.40
C VAL A 19 -11.24 -16.08 -2.41
N ASP A 20 -10.14 -16.56 -1.85
CA ASP A 20 -10.14 -17.61 -0.83
C ASP A 20 -10.88 -17.17 0.44
N ALA A 21 -10.64 -15.94 0.89
CA ALA A 21 -11.33 -15.36 2.05
C ALA A 21 -12.84 -15.29 1.81
N ALA A 22 -13.28 -14.82 0.66
CA ALA A 22 -14.70 -14.74 0.30
C ALA A 22 -15.34 -16.15 0.22
N THR A 23 -14.61 -17.10 -0.33
CA THR A 23 -15.07 -18.51 -0.41
C THR A 23 -15.27 -19.10 0.98
N ARG A 24 -14.31 -18.93 1.91
CA ARG A 24 -14.43 -19.39 3.30
C ARG A 24 -15.58 -18.71 4.04
N LEU A 25 -15.86 -17.46 3.73
CA LEU A 25 -16.95 -16.69 4.33
C LEU A 25 -18.32 -16.95 3.68
N GLY A 26 -18.39 -17.66 2.57
CA GLY A 26 -19.62 -17.86 1.80
C GLY A 26 -20.17 -16.57 1.20
N VAL A 27 -19.29 -15.66 0.75
CA VAL A 27 -19.64 -14.37 0.13
C VAL A 27 -19.68 -14.52 -1.39
N ASP A 28 -20.73 -13.97 -2.01
CA ASP A 28 -20.84 -13.90 -3.48
C ASP A 28 -19.99 -12.73 -3.98
N LEU A 29 -18.92 -13.02 -4.74
CA LEU A 29 -18.00 -12.02 -5.25
C LEU A 29 -18.38 -11.53 -6.65
N ILE A 30 -18.30 -10.22 -6.82
CA ILE A 30 -18.14 -9.57 -8.11
C ILE A 30 -16.72 -9.02 -8.14
N CYS A 31 -15.92 -9.39 -9.15
CA CYS A 31 -14.58 -8.85 -9.35
C CYS A 31 -14.58 -7.84 -10.49
N ALA A 32 -14.02 -6.66 -10.25
CA ALA A 32 -13.85 -5.64 -11.27
C ALA A 32 -12.37 -5.28 -11.44
N SER A 33 -11.93 -5.16 -12.70
CA SER A 33 -10.57 -4.74 -13.07
C SER A 33 -10.60 -3.69 -14.18
N GLU A 34 -9.47 -3.02 -14.39
CA GLU A 34 -9.32 -2.00 -15.43
C GLU A 34 -9.20 -2.58 -16.85
N ARG A 35 -9.01 -3.89 -16.98
CA ARG A 35 -8.91 -4.60 -18.26
C ARG A 35 -9.97 -5.68 -18.36
N PRO A 36 -10.52 -5.92 -19.57
CA PRO A 36 -11.50 -6.97 -19.77
C PRO A 36 -10.89 -8.36 -19.52
N SER A 37 -11.64 -9.19 -18.81
CA SER A 37 -11.31 -10.60 -18.66
C SER A 37 -11.88 -11.40 -19.83
N THR A 38 -11.11 -12.36 -20.35
CA THR A 38 -11.61 -13.32 -21.37
C THR A 38 -12.74 -14.19 -20.84
N LEU A 39 -12.97 -14.22 -19.53
CA LEU A 39 -14.05 -14.95 -18.88
C LEU A 39 -15.28 -14.09 -18.59
N GLU A 40 -15.25 -12.78 -18.86
CA GLU A 40 -16.34 -11.86 -18.51
C GLU A 40 -17.67 -12.24 -19.19
N GLU A 41 -17.62 -12.65 -20.46
CA GLU A 41 -18.81 -13.12 -21.18
C GLU A 41 -19.37 -14.45 -20.63
N ARG A 42 -18.51 -15.29 -20.02
CA ARG A 42 -18.90 -16.59 -19.44
C ARG A 42 -19.36 -16.48 -17.98
N ALA A 43 -19.04 -15.40 -17.32
CA ALA A 43 -19.41 -15.11 -15.93
C ALA A 43 -20.12 -13.76 -15.81
N PRO A 44 -21.23 -13.55 -16.55
CA PRO A 44 -21.92 -12.27 -16.58
C PRO A 44 -22.45 -11.91 -15.19
N GLY A 45 -22.05 -10.75 -14.70
CA GLY A 45 -22.45 -10.24 -13.37
C GLY A 45 -21.54 -10.67 -12.22
N ASN A 46 -20.49 -11.46 -12.47
CA ASN A 46 -19.45 -11.76 -11.47
C ASN A 46 -18.08 -11.23 -11.87
N LEU A 47 -17.88 -10.91 -13.15
CA LEU A 47 -16.71 -10.19 -13.65
C LEU A 47 -17.19 -8.93 -14.37
N MET A 48 -16.45 -7.84 -14.22
CA MET A 48 -16.75 -6.60 -14.94
C MET A 48 -15.49 -5.75 -15.16
N THR A 49 -15.52 -4.95 -16.19
CA THR A 49 -14.47 -3.97 -16.50
C THR A 49 -14.91 -2.60 -16.09
N LEU A 50 -14.05 -1.88 -15.34
CA LEU A 50 -14.27 -0.51 -14.90
C LEU A 50 -13.04 0.34 -15.20
N ASP A 51 -13.25 1.55 -15.71
CA ASP A 51 -12.19 2.53 -15.80
C ASP A 51 -11.92 3.14 -14.42
N PHE A 52 -10.78 2.80 -13.82
CA PHE A 52 -10.41 3.31 -12.50
C PHE A 52 -9.94 4.77 -12.52
N ALA A 53 -9.68 5.34 -13.72
CA ALA A 53 -9.39 6.76 -13.87
C ALA A 53 -10.66 7.63 -13.84
N GLU A 54 -11.85 7.01 -14.04
CA GLU A 54 -13.15 7.68 -14.11
C GLU A 54 -14.10 7.24 -12.97
N PRO A 55 -13.83 7.61 -11.70
CA PRO A 55 -14.55 7.09 -10.53
C PRO A 55 -16.06 7.30 -10.57
N VAL A 56 -16.51 8.46 -11.09
CA VAL A 56 -17.94 8.79 -11.20
C VAL A 56 -18.62 7.85 -12.20
N ARG A 57 -18.02 7.65 -13.37
CA ARG A 57 -18.56 6.76 -14.42
C ARG A 57 -18.56 5.31 -13.96
N ALA A 58 -17.52 4.89 -13.25
CA ALA A 58 -17.45 3.56 -12.64
C ALA A 58 -18.61 3.36 -11.64
N ALA A 59 -18.84 4.34 -10.75
CA ALA A 59 -19.92 4.29 -9.76
C ALA A 59 -21.31 4.22 -10.41
N GLU A 60 -21.56 4.96 -11.49
CA GLU A 60 -22.82 4.88 -12.24
C GLU A 60 -23.02 3.50 -12.89
N THR A 61 -21.94 2.92 -13.42
CA THR A 61 -21.99 1.58 -14.03
C THR A 61 -22.33 0.52 -13.01
N VAL A 62 -21.68 0.58 -11.83
CA VAL A 62 -21.97 -0.33 -10.72
C VAL A 62 -23.39 -0.12 -10.16
N ALA A 63 -23.87 1.12 -10.08
CA ALA A 63 -25.22 1.40 -9.61
C ALA A 63 -26.31 0.78 -10.52
N ARG A 64 -26.11 0.76 -11.83
CA ARG A 64 -27.01 0.07 -12.76
C ARG A 64 -27.05 -1.45 -12.53
N LEU A 65 -25.89 -2.05 -12.23
CA LEU A 65 -25.82 -3.47 -11.87
C LEU A 65 -26.52 -3.74 -10.53
N ALA A 66 -26.23 -2.91 -9.51
CA ALA A 66 -26.79 -3.03 -8.16
C ALA A 66 -28.34 -2.90 -8.16
N GLY A 67 -28.91 -2.14 -9.09
CA GLY A 67 -30.37 -2.04 -9.26
C GLY A 67 -31.03 -3.36 -9.65
N ARG A 68 -30.30 -4.31 -10.21
CA ARG A 68 -30.79 -5.66 -10.58
C ARG A 68 -30.39 -6.71 -9.53
N ARG A 69 -29.23 -6.57 -8.96
CA ARG A 69 -28.64 -7.49 -8.00
C ARG A 69 -27.91 -6.66 -6.93
N PRO A 70 -28.48 -6.46 -5.73
CA PRO A 70 -27.91 -5.62 -4.68
C PRO A 70 -26.47 -6.01 -4.36
N ILE A 71 -25.66 -4.99 -4.07
CA ILE A 71 -24.26 -5.11 -3.61
C ILE A 71 -24.25 -4.61 -2.17
N ASP A 72 -23.72 -5.41 -1.25
CA ASP A 72 -23.75 -5.13 0.19
C ASP A 72 -22.46 -4.43 0.66
N ALA A 73 -21.34 -4.60 -0.08
CA ALA A 73 -20.09 -3.94 0.24
C ALA A 73 -19.19 -3.75 -1.00
N VAL A 74 -18.27 -2.80 -0.92
CA VAL A 74 -17.20 -2.60 -1.90
C VAL A 74 -15.85 -2.55 -1.19
N VAL A 75 -14.85 -3.24 -1.74
CA VAL A 75 -13.49 -3.29 -1.20
C VAL A 75 -12.48 -2.96 -2.29
N ALA A 76 -11.59 -2.00 -1.99
CA ALA A 76 -10.41 -1.69 -2.76
C ALA A 76 -9.23 -2.55 -2.27
N VAL A 77 -8.52 -3.18 -3.20
CA VAL A 77 -7.36 -4.02 -2.85
C VAL A 77 -6.06 -3.20 -2.85
N ASP A 78 -5.93 -2.27 -3.78
CA ASP A 78 -4.72 -1.46 -3.96
C ASP A 78 -5.05 0.04 -4.07
N ASP A 79 -4.03 0.91 -3.95
CA ASP A 79 -4.17 2.37 -4.02
C ASP A 79 -4.93 2.86 -5.25
N LEU A 80 -4.70 2.22 -6.41
CA LEU A 80 -5.35 2.58 -7.67
C LEU A 80 -6.89 2.52 -7.59
N THR A 81 -7.42 1.65 -6.73
CA THR A 81 -8.87 1.37 -6.64
C THR A 81 -9.57 2.09 -5.48
N THR A 82 -8.84 2.74 -4.57
CA THR A 82 -9.42 3.34 -3.36
C THR A 82 -10.42 4.46 -3.64
N VAL A 83 -10.12 5.34 -4.59
CA VAL A 83 -11.00 6.46 -4.97
C VAL A 83 -12.26 5.95 -5.66
N VAL A 84 -12.13 4.95 -6.52
CA VAL A 84 -13.28 4.31 -7.20
C VAL A 84 -14.16 3.59 -6.19
N ALA A 85 -13.58 2.86 -5.23
CA ALA A 85 -14.34 2.21 -4.16
C ALA A 85 -15.13 3.23 -3.34
N ALA A 86 -14.51 4.36 -2.98
CA ALA A 86 -15.18 5.45 -2.28
C ALA A 86 -16.33 6.04 -3.09
N ALA A 87 -16.17 6.27 -4.39
CA ALA A 87 -17.22 6.79 -5.27
C ALA A 87 -18.38 5.80 -5.40
N ILE A 88 -18.11 4.51 -5.55
CA ILE A 88 -19.13 3.46 -5.60
C ILE A 88 -19.87 3.37 -4.25
N GLY A 89 -19.14 3.37 -3.14
CA GLY A 89 -19.70 3.34 -1.80
C GLY A 89 -20.64 4.51 -1.55
N ALA A 90 -20.20 5.72 -1.86
CA ALA A 90 -21.05 6.93 -1.75
C ALA A 90 -22.31 6.85 -2.63
N ARG A 91 -22.18 6.33 -3.87
CA ARG A 91 -23.30 6.22 -4.81
C ARG A 91 -24.35 5.18 -4.41
N LEU A 92 -23.91 4.11 -3.72
CA LEU A 92 -24.79 3.02 -3.27
C LEU A 92 -25.21 3.15 -1.80
N GLY A 93 -24.74 4.16 -1.07
CA GLY A 93 -25.01 4.29 0.37
C GLY A 93 -24.33 3.20 1.21
N LEU A 94 -23.21 2.66 0.76
CA LEU A 94 -22.45 1.65 1.47
C LEU A 94 -21.44 2.28 2.43
N ARG A 95 -20.99 1.49 3.42
CA ARG A 95 -19.90 1.88 4.30
C ARG A 95 -18.63 2.10 3.48
N SER A 96 -18.06 3.29 3.52
CA SER A 96 -16.87 3.66 2.75
C SER A 96 -16.29 4.98 3.24
N ASN A 97 -15.04 5.25 2.91
CA ASN A 97 -14.44 6.56 3.10
C ASN A 97 -15.08 7.60 2.16
N PRO A 98 -15.11 8.90 2.54
CA PRO A 98 -15.40 9.96 1.60
C PRO A 98 -14.42 9.96 0.42
N VAL A 99 -14.92 10.28 -0.79
CA VAL A 99 -14.07 10.33 -2.01
C VAL A 99 -12.88 11.28 -1.82
N ALA A 100 -13.11 12.45 -1.22
CA ALA A 100 -12.05 13.43 -0.95
C ALA A 100 -10.98 12.90 0.03
N ALA A 101 -11.35 12.01 0.97
CA ALA A 101 -10.40 11.39 1.88
C ALA A 101 -9.53 10.34 1.17
N ALA A 102 -10.14 9.48 0.36
CA ALA A 102 -9.43 8.50 -0.45
C ALA A 102 -8.48 9.19 -1.46
N SER A 103 -8.93 10.28 -2.09
CA SER A 103 -8.08 11.08 -2.99
C SER A 103 -6.88 11.70 -2.28
N ALA A 104 -7.09 12.27 -1.09
CA ALA A 104 -6.02 12.86 -0.29
C ALA A 104 -4.99 11.83 0.17
N ALA A 105 -5.42 10.62 0.55
CA ALA A 105 -4.53 9.53 0.90
C ALA A 105 -3.67 9.06 -0.29
N ARG A 106 -4.18 9.19 -1.52
CA ARG A 106 -3.46 8.79 -2.74
C ARG A 106 -2.53 9.88 -3.27
N ASN A 107 -2.82 11.16 -3.03
CA ASN A 107 -2.03 12.29 -3.50
C ASN A 107 -1.07 12.76 -2.40
N LYS A 108 0.22 12.45 -2.52
CA LYS A 108 1.24 12.77 -1.52
C LYS A 108 1.31 14.27 -1.17
N HIS A 109 1.09 15.16 -2.14
CA HIS A 109 1.07 16.59 -1.87
C HIS A 109 -0.15 17.01 -1.04
N GLU A 110 -1.35 16.55 -1.41
CA GLU A 110 -2.58 16.82 -0.65
C GLU A 110 -2.51 16.21 0.75
N MET A 111 -1.97 14.99 0.87
CA MET A 111 -1.71 14.35 2.16
C MET A 111 -0.86 15.26 3.05
N ARG A 112 0.27 15.76 2.57
CA ARG A 112 1.16 16.64 3.33
C ARG A 112 0.47 17.94 3.75
N GLN A 113 -0.31 18.55 2.84
CA GLN A 113 -1.05 19.78 3.16
C GLN A 113 -2.02 19.54 4.32
N ARG A 114 -2.79 18.45 4.28
CA ARG A 114 -3.77 18.13 5.34
C ARG A 114 -3.09 17.78 6.66
N LEU A 115 -1.99 16.98 6.64
CA LEU A 115 -1.23 16.64 7.84
C LEU A 115 -0.65 17.89 8.51
N HIS A 116 -0.03 18.78 7.74
CA HIS A 116 0.52 20.04 8.26
C HIS A 116 -0.57 20.95 8.83
N ALA A 117 -1.69 21.11 8.13
CA ALA A 117 -2.81 21.93 8.60
C ALA A 117 -3.40 21.41 9.92
N ALA A 118 -3.32 20.10 10.16
CA ALA A 118 -3.77 19.45 11.41
C ALA A 118 -2.68 19.35 12.48
N GLY A 119 -1.47 19.85 12.24
CA GLY A 119 -0.34 19.74 13.16
C GLY A 119 0.11 18.30 13.43
N VAL A 120 -0.07 17.40 12.46
CA VAL A 120 0.44 16.03 12.53
C VAL A 120 1.91 16.03 12.11
N PRO A 121 2.82 15.41 12.89
CA PRO A 121 4.22 15.32 12.52
C PRO A 121 4.41 14.64 11.17
N ALA A 122 4.93 15.37 10.19
CA ALA A 122 5.20 14.93 8.83
C ALA A 122 6.35 15.76 8.25
N PRO A 123 7.11 15.27 7.25
CA PRO A 123 8.21 15.99 6.64
C PRO A 123 7.78 17.37 6.14
N ARG A 124 8.66 18.38 6.28
CA ARG A 124 8.51 19.65 5.55
C ARG A 124 8.55 19.34 4.05
N PHE A 125 7.77 20.04 3.25
CA PHE A 125 7.59 19.69 1.86
C PHE A 125 7.42 20.91 0.95
N ARG A 126 7.73 20.69 -0.31
CA ARG A 126 7.46 21.61 -1.42
C ARG A 126 6.94 20.81 -2.61
N ARG A 127 5.89 21.28 -3.27
CA ARG A 127 5.51 20.82 -4.60
C ARG A 127 6.37 21.50 -5.63
N MET A 128 7.00 20.75 -6.52
CA MET A 128 7.81 21.24 -7.63
C MET A 128 7.17 20.83 -8.96
N ALA A 129 6.90 21.77 -9.84
CA ALA A 129 6.45 21.46 -11.19
C ALA A 129 7.62 20.89 -12.02
N LEU A 130 7.37 19.90 -12.86
CA LEU A 130 8.41 19.33 -13.74
C LEU A 130 8.89 20.32 -14.81
N SER A 131 8.16 21.43 -15.04
CA SER A 131 8.56 22.53 -15.90
C SER A 131 9.53 23.53 -15.24
N GLU A 132 9.75 23.44 -13.92
CA GLU A 132 10.74 24.26 -13.23
C GLU A 132 12.16 23.82 -13.62
N ASP A 133 13.09 24.81 -13.71
CA ASP A 133 14.51 24.49 -13.89
C ASP A 133 15.07 23.78 -12.67
N PRO A 134 15.49 22.50 -12.80
CA PRO A 134 15.96 21.72 -11.66
C PRO A 134 17.27 22.26 -11.07
N VAL A 135 18.11 22.94 -11.86
CA VAL A 135 19.36 23.53 -11.37
C VAL A 135 19.07 24.74 -10.46
N ARG A 136 18.06 25.53 -10.80
CA ARG A 136 17.60 26.62 -9.95
C ARG A 136 16.93 26.07 -8.67
N ALA A 137 16.01 25.12 -8.82
CA ALA A 137 15.28 24.52 -7.70
C ALA A 137 16.22 23.88 -6.68
N ALA A 138 17.31 23.24 -7.15
CA ALA A 138 18.32 22.61 -6.28
C ALA A 138 19.01 23.58 -5.30
N ARG A 139 19.04 24.89 -5.60
CA ARG A 139 19.63 25.90 -4.72
C ARG A 139 18.69 26.40 -3.63
N GLU A 140 17.42 26.05 -3.74
CA GLU A 140 16.35 26.51 -2.84
C GLU A 140 15.88 25.40 -1.88
N VAL A 141 16.60 24.27 -1.83
CA VAL A 141 16.23 23.08 -1.06
C VAL A 141 17.29 22.80 0.01
N ASP A 142 16.84 22.40 1.20
CA ASP A 142 17.72 21.89 2.25
C ASP A 142 18.06 20.41 1.99
N TYR A 143 19.29 20.01 2.27
CA TYR A 143 19.79 18.64 2.09
C TYR A 143 20.09 17.98 3.43
N PRO A 144 19.88 16.62 3.55
CA PRO A 144 19.34 15.72 2.53
C PRO A 144 17.83 15.90 2.33
N CYS A 145 17.37 15.71 1.09
CA CYS A 145 15.96 15.73 0.76
C CYS A 145 15.51 14.46 0.01
N VAL A 146 14.20 14.23 -0.07
CA VAL A 146 13.60 13.09 -0.78
C VAL A 146 12.63 13.61 -1.84
N LEU A 147 12.84 13.20 -3.09
CA LEU A 147 11.97 13.52 -4.21
C LEU A 147 11.04 12.35 -4.48
N LYS A 148 9.75 12.64 -4.68
CA LYS A 148 8.70 11.61 -4.86
C LYS A 148 7.73 12.00 -5.97
N PRO A 149 7.31 11.07 -6.84
CA PRO A 149 6.09 11.23 -7.64
C PRO A 149 4.87 11.41 -6.73
N LEU A 150 3.87 12.18 -7.18
CA LEU A 150 2.71 12.50 -6.34
C LEU A 150 1.78 11.31 -6.06
N ALA A 151 1.69 10.34 -6.98
CA ALA A 151 0.68 9.28 -6.92
C ALA A 151 1.21 7.86 -7.25
N LEU A 152 2.52 7.63 -7.20
CA LEU A 152 3.08 6.28 -7.34
C LEU A 152 3.21 5.60 -5.98
N SER A 153 3.13 4.27 -5.96
CA SER A 153 3.31 3.39 -4.80
C SER A 153 4.55 2.50 -4.96
N ALA A 154 4.81 1.64 -3.97
CA ALA A 154 5.93 0.69 -3.94
C ALA A 154 7.30 1.37 -4.16
N SER A 155 7.52 2.51 -3.54
CA SER A 155 8.75 3.31 -3.60
C SER A 155 9.22 3.69 -5.02
N ARG A 156 8.37 3.49 -6.04
CA ARG A 156 8.69 3.79 -7.43
C ARG A 156 8.94 5.29 -7.62
N GLY A 157 10.14 5.63 -8.08
CA GLY A 157 10.55 7.01 -8.28
C GLY A 157 10.84 7.79 -7.00
N VAL A 158 10.92 7.14 -5.83
CA VAL A 158 11.32 7.79 -4.57
C VAL A 158 12.84 7.80 -4.49
N ILE A 159 13.44 8.99 -4.46
CA ILE A 159 14.89 9.18 -4.55
C ILE A 159 15.36 10.19 -3.51
N ARG A 160 16.34 9.82 -2.68
CA ARG A 160 17.06 10.74 -1.80
C ARG A 160 18.16 11.46 -2.59
N ALA A 161 18.29 12.74 -2.33
CA ALA A 161 19.36 13.58 -2.81
C ALA A 161 20.10 14.21 -1.62
N ASP A 162 21.42 14.10 -1.61
CA ASP A 162 22.28 14.61 -0.53
C ASP A 162 22.94 15.95 -0.93
N ASP A 163 22.85 16.33 -2.19
CA ASP A 163 23.46 17.53 -2.76
C ASP A 163 22.70 18.02 -4.02
N PRO A 164 23.02 19.23 -4.54
CA PRO A 164 22.38 19.78 -5.73
C PRO A 164 22.50 18.93 -7.00
N ASP A 165 23.62 18.24 -7.20
CA ASP A 165 23.84 17.42 -8.42
C ASP A 165 22.99 16.15 -8.36
N ALA A 166 22.92 15.49 -7.19
CA ALA A 166 22.03 14.37 -6.93
C ALA A 166 20.55 14.77 -7.10
N PHE A 167 20.17 15.98 -6.66
CA PHE A 167 18.83 16.52 -6.84
C PHE A 167 18.46 16.64 -8.33
N VAL A 168 19.33 17.28 -9.12
CA VAL A 168 19.09 17.44 -10.57
C VAL A 168 18.99 16.09 -11.28
N ALA A 169 19.85 15.14 -10.91
CA ALA A 169 19.80 13.77 -11.43
C ALA A 169 18.48 13.08 -11.05
N ALA A 170 18.01 13.21 -9.81
CA ALA A 170 16.77 12.64 -9.33
C ALA A 170 15.56 13.23 -10.08
N VAL A 171 15.47 14.56 -10.27
CA VAL A 171 14.40 15.20 -11.04
C VAL A 171 14.31 14.62 -12.44
N ARG A 172 15.45 14.55 -13.15
CA ARG A 172 15.51 13.98 -14.51
C ARG A 172 15.05 12.54 -14.56
N ARG A 173 15.47 11.75 -13.58
CA ARG A 173 15.12 10.33 -13.48
C ARG A 173 13.62 10.12 -13.19
N ILE A 174 13.06 10.87 -12.27
CA ILE A 174 11.61 10.84 -11.97
C ILE A 174 10.80 11.29 -13.18
N THR A 175 11.23 12.33 -13.89
CA THR A 175 10.57 12.78 -15.11
C THR A 175 10.53 11.68 -16.17
N ALA A 176 11.62 10.93 -16.34
CA ALA A 176 11.68 9.81 -17.26
C ALA A 176 10.76 8.66 -16.82
N ILE A 177 10.68 8.37 -15.51
CA ILE A 177 9.76 7.36 -14.96
C ILE A 177 8.30 7.75 -15.23
N LEU A 178 7.94 9.01 -14.96
CA LEU A 178 6.56 9.51 -15.16
C LEU A 178 6.14 9.51 -16.65
N GLY A 179 7.10 9.61 -17.58
CA GLY A 179 6.85 9.51 -19.02
C GLY A 179 6.70 8.09 -19.58
N ARG A 180 6.77 7.04 -18.74
CA ARG A 180 6.65 5.65 -19.20
C ARG A 180 5.18 5.25 -19.38
N ASP A 181 4.89 4.46 -20.40
CA ASP A 181 3.53 4.00 -20.71
C ASP A 181 2.89 3.15 -19.59
N ASP A 182 3.71 2.45 -18.79
CA ASP A 182 3.25 1.59 -17.71
C ASP A 182 2.92 2.33 -16.41
N VAL A 183 3.12 3.65 -16.34
CA VAL A 183 2.89 4.44 -15.12
C VAL A 183 1.41 4.82 -14.95
N GLY A 184 0.70 5.11 -16.03
CA GLY A 184 -0.74 5.36 -16.01
C GLY A 184 -1.19 6.59 -15.20
N VAL A 185 -0.27 7.51 -14.84
CA VAL A 185 -0.57 8.76 -14.13
C VAL A 185 -0.63 9.90 -15.14
N ASN A 186 -1.68 10.73 -15.05
CA ASN A 186 -1.92 11.80 -16.01
C ASN A 186 -2.23 13.13 -15.30
N GLY A 187 -2.29 14.21 -16.08
CA GLY A 187 -2.68 15.55 -15.61
C GLY A 187 -1.73 16.11 -14.55
N ASP A 188 -2.29 16.78 -13.56
CA ASP A 188 -1.53 17.45 -12.48
C ASP A 188 -0.65 16.50 -11.66
N LEU A 189 -1.05 15.24 -11.54
CA LEU A 189 -0.28 14.22 -10.81
C LEU A 189 0.99 13.79 -11.55
N ALA A 190 0.98 13.86 -12.87
CA ALA A 190 2.15 13.59 -13.71
C ALA A 190 3.01 14.83 -13.97
N ALA A 191 2.49 16.04 -13.71
CA ALA A 191 3.14 17.31 -14.03
C ALA A 191 4.02 17.87 -12.90
N ALA A 192 4.07 17.20 -11.74
CA ALA A 192 4.81 17.67 -10.58
C ALA A 192 5.33 16.51 -9.73
N LEU A 193 6.29 16.83 -8.88
CA LEU A 193 6.80 15.95 -7.82
C LEU A 193 6.74 16.65 -6.47
N LEU A 194 6.88 15.87 -5.42
CA LEU A 194 7.04 16.34 -4.05
C LEU A 194 8.53 16.30 -3.68
N VAL A 195 9.02 17.38 -3.10
CA VAL A 195 10.33 17.46 -2.45
C VAL A 195 10.10 17.56 -0.96
N GLU A 196 10.67 16.65 -0.19
CA GLU A 196 10.52 16.56 1.26
C GLU A 196 11.88 16.61 1.95
N GLU A 197 11.93 17.11 3.19
CA GLU A 197 13.10 16.86 4.02
C GLU A 197 13.25 15.36 4.29
N PHE A 198 14.48 14.89 4.36
CA PHE A 198 14.74 13.53 4.80
C PHE A 198 14.57 13.45 6.32
N VAL A 199 13.65 12.62 6.79
CA VAL A 199 13.45 12.34 8.21
C VAL A 199 14.30 11.14 8.61
N PRO A 200 15.34 11.31 9.45
CA PRO A 200 16.13 10.16 9.93
C PRO A 200 15.34 9.34 10.96
N GLY A 201 15.77 8.11 11.19
CA GLY A 201 15.19 7.24 12.22
C GLY A 201 14.80 5.87 11.68
N ARG A 202 14.28 5.02 12.58
CA ARG A 202 13.80 3.68 12.22
C ARG A 202 12.45 3.80 11.52
N GLU A 203 12.27 3.06 10.46
CA GLU A 203 10.99 2.99 9.77
C GLU A 203 10.16 1.83 10.29
N VAL A 204 8.85 2.08 10.44
CA VAL A 204 7.87 1.10 10.88
C VAL A 204 6.62 1.20 10.00
N ALA A 205 5.85 0.11 9.94
CA ALA A 205 4.56 0.10 9.27
C ALA A 205 3.45 -0.35 10.22
N LEU A 206 2.39 0.45 10.31
CA LEU A 206 1.19 0.14 11.09
C LEU A 206 0.08 -0.33 10.15
N GLU A 207 -0.42 -1.54 10.41
CA GLU A 207 -1.68 -2.03 9.86
C GLU A 207 -2.81 -1.73 10.82
N GLY A 208 -3.87 -1.12 10.31
CA GLY A 208 -5.02 -0.75 11.11
C GLY A 208 -6.35 -0.92 10.39
N LEU A 209 -7.41 -0.87 11.18
CA LEU A 209 -8.78 -0.89 10.69
C LEU A 209 -9.54 0.29 11.30
N LEU A 210 -10.10 1.12 10.45
CA LEU A 210 -10.95 2.24 10.87
C LEU A 210 -12.42 1.80 10.91
N THR A 211 -13.10 2.18 11.98
CA THR A 211 -14.55 2.02 12.13
C THR A 211 -15.11 3.31 12.71
N ALA A 212 -15.93 4.01 11.95
CA ALA A 212 -16.49 5.30 12.35
C ALA A 212 -15.42 6.30 12.87
N GLY A 213 -14.23 6.30 12.27
CA GLY A 213 -13.10 7.14 12.64
C GLY A 213 -12.26 6.65 13.82
N GLY A 214 -12.66 5.58 14.50
CA GLY A 214 -11.84 4.91 15.52
C GLY A 214 -10.83 3.95 14.89
N LEU A 215 -9.59 3.95 15.34
CA LEU A 215 -8.50 3.09 14.86
C LEU A 215 -8.33 1.87 15.75
N GLN A 216 -8.50 0.68 15.18
CA GLN A 216 -8.03 -0.58 15.73
C GLN A 216 -6.68 -0.91 15.11
N THR A 217 -5.59 -0.86 15.88
CA THR A 217 -4.28 -1.36 15.42
C THR A 217 -4.32 -2.88 15.33
N LEU A 218 -4.01 -3.42 14.18
CA LEU A 218 -3.98 -4.86 13.89
C LEU A 218 -2.57 -5.43 14.03
N ALA A 219 -1.57 -4.70 13.55
CA ALA A 219 -0.16 -5.05 13.67
C ALA A 219 0.73 -3.81 13.56
N LEU A 220 1.90 -3.88 14.19
CA LEU A 220 3.00 -2.97 13.95
C LEU A 220 4.20 -3.81 13.48
N PHE A 221 4.76 -3.43 12.35
CA PHE A 221 5.94 -4.08 11.76
C PHE A 221 7.17 -3.21 11.96
N ASP A 222 8.26 -3.84 12.38
CA ASP A 222 9.59 -3.29 12.24
C ASP A 222 10.10 -3.51 10.82
N LYS A 223 10.80 -2.52 10.27
CA LYS A 223 11.59 -2.62 9.04
C LYS A 223 13.06 -2.59 9.46
N PRO A 224 13.73 -3.76 9.65
CA PRO A 224 15.05 -3.82 10.24
C PRO A 224 16.15 -3.25 9.35
N ASP A 225 16.01 -3.36 8.03
CA ASP A 225 16.97 -2.79 7.09
C ASP A 225 16.88 -1.26 7.08
N PRO A 226 18.01 -0.55 7.08
CA PRO A 226 18.00 0.89 7.00
C PRO A 226 17.46 1.36 5.63
N LEU A 227 16.41 2.17 5.68
CA LEU A 227 15.80 2.78 4.50
C LEU A 227 16.33 4.22 4.33
N ASP A 228 17.66 4.34 4.23
CA ASP A 228 18.34 5.65 4.19
C ASP A 228 18.62 6.17 2.77
N GLY A 229 18.29 5.40 1.76
CA GLY A 229 18.45 5.77 0.35
C GLY A 229 19.76 5.25 -0.27
N PRO A 230 20.06 5.64 -1.50
CA PRO A 230 19.37 6.63 -2.33
C PRO A 230 17.96 6.21 -2.80
N PHE A 231 17.65 4.90 -2.81
CA PHE A 231 16.33 4.34 -3.12
C PHE A 231 15.79 3.65 -1.87
N PHE A 232 14.49 3.64 -1.70
CA PHE A 232 13.83 3.15 -0.49
C PHE A 232 13.17 1.80 -0.79
N GLU A 233 14.00 0.79 -1.10
CA GLU A 233 13.54 -0.56 -1.38
C GLU A 233 13.20 -1.28 -0.09
N GLU A 234 11.95 -1.65 0.06
CA GLU A 234 11.50 -2.40 1.22
C GLU A 234 11.91 -3.86 1.06
N THR A 235 12.52 -4.42 2.09
CA THR A 235 13.07 -5.78 2.07
C THR A 235 12.45 -6.67 3.12
N ILE A 236 12.44 -6.27 4.39
CA ILE A 236 12.02 -7.12 5.50
C ILE A 236 10.98 -6.39 6.36
N TYR A 237 9.89 -7.09 6.68
CA TYR A 237 8.90 -6.70 7.67
C TYR A 237 8.80 -7.77 8.74
N VAL A 238 8.91 -7.40 10.01
CA VAL A 238 8.82 -8.30 11.16
C VAL A 238 7.80 -7.79 12.16
N THR A 239 6.92 -8.66 12.64
CA THR A 239 5.92 -8.36 13.69
C THR A 239 5.92 -9.49 14.75
N PRO A 240 5.69 -9.18 16.04
CA PRO A 240 5.41 -7.86 16.63
C PRO A 240 6.63 -6.95 16.65
N SER A 241 6.38 -5.65 16.67
CA SER A 241 7.44 -4.66 16.79
C SER A 241 8.17 -4.77 18.14
N ARG A 242 9.48 -4.57 18.13
CA ARG A 242 10.36 -4.53 19.31
C ARG A 242 10.45 -3.14 19.96
N LEU A 243 9.75 -2.17 19.41
CA LEU A 243 9.70 -0.83 20.01
C LEU A 243 9.04 -0.88 21.40
N PRO A 244 9.45 -0.03 22.34
CA PRO A 244 8.78 0.09 23.63
C PRO A 244 7.28 0.38 23.49
N ALA A 245 6.47 -0.15 24.40
CA ALA A 245 5.00 -0.01 24.35
C ALA A 245 4.55 1.47 24.26
N GLU A 246 5.26 2.38 24.92
CA GLU A 246 4.99 3.82 24.84
C GLU A 246 5.21 4.35 23.39
N ALA A 247 6.27 3.94 22.73
CA ALA A 247 6.53 4.33 21.35
C ALA A 247 5.45 3.77 20.40
N GLN A 248 5.05 2.50 20.60
CA GLN A 248 3.96 1.89 19.84
C GLN A 248 2.62 2.63 20.03
N ALA A 249 2.31 3.04 21.27
CA ALA A 249 1.11 3.83 21.59
C ALA A 249 1.16 5.21 20.90
N ARG A 250 2.29 5.89 20.91
CA ARG A 250 2.48 7.17 20.20
C ARG A 250 2.36 7.02 18.69
N ILE A 251 2.86 5.94 18.10
CA ILE A 251 2.69 5.62 16.68
C ILE A 251 1.21 5.48 16.34
N ALA A 252 0.46 4.71 17.13
CA ALA A 252 -0.98 4.54 16.94
C ALA A 252 -1.75 5.86 17.07
N GLU A 253 -1.43 6.69 18.06
CA GLU A 253 -2.02 8.02 18.26
C GLU A 253 -1.77 8.94 17.05
N VAL A 254 -0.52 9.03 16.59
CA VAL A 254 -0.15 9.89 15.45
C VAL A 254 -0.81 9.38 14.18
N THR A 255 -0.91 8.07 13.99
CA THR A 255 -1.62 7.45 12.86
C THR A 255 -3.11 7.78 12.89
N LEU A 256 -3.77 7.68 14.06
CA LEU A 256 -5.17 8.06 14.20
C LEU A 256 -5.40 9.54 13.84
N ARG A 257 -4.54 10.44 14.33
CA ARG A 257 -4.60 11.86 13.99
C ARG A 257 -4.38 12.09 12.48
N ALA A 258 -3.48 11.35 11.85
CA ALA A 258 -3.26 11.42 10.42
C ALA A 258 -4.49 10.96 9.63
N CYS A 259 -5.11 9.85 10.01
CA CYS A 259 -6.35 9.38 9.40
C CYS A 259 -7.47 10.43 9.52
N ALA A 260 -7.64 11.03 10.71
CA ALA A 260 -8.62 12.08 10.93
C ALA A 260 -8.34 13.33 10.09
N ALA A 261 -7.08 13.77 9.97
CA ALA A 261 -6.67 14.90 9.12
C ALA A 261 -6.97 14.65 7.64
N LEU A 262 -6.82 13.42 7.17
CA LEU A 262 -7.16 13.02 5.81
C LEU A 262 -8.68 12.88 5.61
N GLY A 263 -9.45 12.71 6.69
CA GLY A 263 -10.88 12.43 6.65
C GLY A 263 -11.21 10.95 6.43
N LEU A 264 -10.25 10.05 6.69
CA LEU A 264 -10.47 8.60 6.63
C LEU A 264 -11.23 8.14 7.87
N THR A 265 -12.28 7.36 7.67
CA THR A 265 -13.19 6.91 8.74
C THR A 265 -13.51 5.43 8.71
N GLU A 266 -13.28 4.76 7.59
CA GLU A 266 -13.72 3.37 7.38
C GLU A 266 -12.68 2.53 6.64
N GLY A 267 -12.60 1.26 7.03
CA GLY A 267 -11.83 0.24 6.32
C GLY A 267 -10.36 0.14 6.72
N PRO A 268 -9.60 -0.70 6.02
CA PRO A 268 -8.19 -0.92 6.31
C PRO A 268 -7.35 0.31 5.98
N ILE A 269 -6.33 0.52 6.80
CA ILE A 269 -5.26 1.50 6.53
C ILE A 269 -3.90 0.85 6.70
N HIS A 270 -2.96 1.30 5.89
CA HIS A 270 -1.53 1.04 6.03
C HIS A 270 -0.82 2.37 6.21
N ALA A 271 -0.07 2.52 7.31
CA ALA A 271 0.64 3.76 7.61
C ALA A 271 2.13 3.47 7.79
N GLU A 272 2.96 4.25 7.12
CA GLU A 272 4.42 4.21 7.26
C GLU A 272 4.88 5.41 8.06
N LEU A 273 5.71 5.16 9.08
CA LEU A 273 6.24 6.20 9.95
C LEU A 273 7.74 5.99 10.16
N ARG A 274 8.46 7.11 10.32
CA ARG A 274 9.81 7.10 10.86
C ARG A 274 9.80 7.56 12.31
N VAL A 275 10.54 6.84 13.15
CA VAL A 275 10.61 7.08 14.59
C VAL A 275 12.03 7.50 14.96
N ASN A 276 12.17 8.67 15.56
CA ASN A 276 13.42 9.20 16.10
C ASN A 276 13.18 9.83 17.49
N ASP A 277 14.17 10.53 18.05
CA ASP A 277 14.10 11.13 19.37
C ASP A 277 12.97 12.19 19.51
N ALA A 278 12.56 12.82 18.41
CA ALA A 278 11.41 13.74 18.38
C ALA A 278 10.05 13.02 18.34
N GLY A 279 10.05 11.71 18.12
CA GLY A 279 8.86 10.86 18.05
C GLY A 279 8.56 10.34 16.66
N PRO A 280 7.32 9.84 16.43
CA PRO A 280 6.89 9.30 15.13
C PRO A 280 6.53 10.41 14.14
N TRP A 281 6.99 10.25 12.89
CA TRP A 281 6.76 11.12 11.75
C TRP A 281 6.03 10.34 10.65
N VAL A 282 4.89 10.81 10.21
CA VAL A 282 4.10 10.16 9.16
C VAL A 282 4.78 10.33 7.79
N ILE A 283 5.15 9.21 7.18
CA ILE A 283 5.70 9.17 5.83
C ILE A 283 4.59 8.95 4.80
N GLU A 284 3.67 8.03 5.05
CA GLU A 284 2.53 7.77 4.17
C GLU A 284 1.36 7.15 4.95
N VAL A 285 0.13 7.41 4.50
CA VAL A 285 -1.08 6.70 4.95
C VAL A 285 -1.87 6.31 3.71
N ALA A 286 -2.03 5.02 3.48
CA ALA A 286 -2.83 4.46 2.41
C ALA A 286 -4.19 4.00 2.94
N ALA A 287 -5.27 4.29 2.20
CA ALA A 287 -6.64 3.87 2.54
C ALA A 287 -6.91 2.42 2.08
N ARG A 288 -5.94 1.54 2.32
CA ARG A 288 -5.97 0.10 2.02
C ARG A 288 -5.03 -0.62 2.97
N SER A 289 -5.09 -1.94 3.00
CA SER A 289 -4.14 -2.75 3.79
C SER A 289 -2.79 -2.91 3.09
N ILE A 290 -1.81 -3.45 3.80
CA ILE A 290 -0.44 -3.72 3.35
C ILE A 290 -0.41 -4.36 1.97
N GLY A 291 0.55 -3.92 1.13
CA GLY A 291 0.74 -4.40 -0.24
C GLY A 291 1.46 -5.74 -0.35
N GLY A 292 1.79 -6.11 -1.58
CA GLY A 292 2.47 -7.35 -1.87
C GLY A 292 1.70 -8.58 -1.37
N LEU A 293 2.41 -9.58 -0.87
CA LEU A 293 1.87 -10.73 -0.17
C LEU A 293 2.05 -10.63 1.37
N CYS A 294 2.43 -9.45 1.88
CA CYS A 294 2.81 -9.25 3.28
C CYS A 294 1.69 -9.57 4.28
N SER A 295 0.42 -9.48 3.86
CA SER A 295 -0.73 -9.89 4.68
C SER A 295 -0.68 -11.36 5.15
N ARG A 296 0.09 -12.22 4.46
CA ARG A 296 0.27 -13.64 4.84
C ARG A 296 0.96 -13.83 6.20
N THR A 297 1.67 -12.81 6.68
CA THR A 297 2.25 -12.83 8.04
C THR A 297 1.22 -12.67 9.14
N LEU A 298 0.00 -12.23 8.82
CA LEU A 298 -1.02 -11.88 9.80
C LEU A 298 -2.09 -12.96 9.93
N ARG A 299 -2.36 -13.35 11.19
CA ARG A 299 -3.46 -14.21 11.59
C ARG A 299 -4.10 -13.64 12.85
N PHE A 300 -5.43 -13.70 12.94
CA PHE A 300 -6.20 -13.11 14.03
C PHE A 300 -7.09 -14.16 14.70
N GLY A 301 -7.27 -14.04 16.01
CA GLY A 301 -8.12 -14.94 16.79
C GLY A 301 -7.74 -16.40 16.55
N THR A 302 -8.67 -17.20 16.00
CA THR A 302 -8.48 -18.62 15.72
C THR A 302 -7.91 -18.93 14.34
N GLY A 303 -7.20 -17.98 13.71
CA GLY A 303 -6.54 -18.18 12.41
C GLY A 303 -7.18 -17.41 11.24
N MET A 304 -8.06 -16.44 11.51
CA MET A 304 -8.66 -15.58 10.49
C MET A 304 -7.57 -14.78 9.76
N THR A 305 -7.63 -14.73 8.43
CA THR A 305 -6.70 -13.92 7.61
C THR A 305 -7.05 -12.44 7.65
N LEU A 306 -6.11 -11.59 7.24
CA LEU A 306 -6.38 -10.14 7.11
C LEU A 306 -7.49 -9.86 6.11
N GLU A 307 -7.53 -10.60 5.01
CA GLU A 307 -8.56 -10.47 3.98
C GLU A 307 -9.94 -10.87 4.51
N GLU A 308 -10.06 -11.95 5.28
CA GLU A 308 -11.32 -12.32 5.94
C GLU A 308 -11.79 -11.24 6.91
N LEU A 309 -10.87 -10.65 7.68
CA LEU A 309 -11.17 -9.55 8.59
C LEU A 309 -11.69 -8.33 7.83
N ILE A 310 -11.02 -7.95 6.72
CA ILE A 310 -11.43 -6.84 5.86
C ILE A 310 -12.82 -7.07 5.25
N LEU A 311 -13.09 -8.28 4.73
CA LEU A 311 -14.39 -8.61 4.14
C LEU A 311 -15.51 -8.59 5.19
N ARG A 312 -15.27 -9.14 6.38
CA ARG A 312 -16.23 -9.07 7.51
C ARG A 312 -16.52 -7.63 7.89
N HIS A 313 -15.48 -6.79 8.01
CA HIS A 313 -15.65 -5.38 8.34
C HIS A 313 -16.47 -4.64 7.28
N ALA A 314 -16.15 -4.82 6.00
CA ALA A 314 -16.86 -4.16 4.90
C ALA A 314 -18.35 -4.54 4.86
N LEU A 315 -18.68 -5.79 5.19
CA LEU A 315 -20.05 -6.31 5.27
C LEU A 315 -20.77 -5.94 6.59
N GLY A 316 -20.09 -5.28 7.52
CA GLY A 316 -20.64 -4.99 8.86
C GLY A 316 -20.86 -6.24 9.73
N TRP A 317 -20.19 -7.34 9.41
CA TRP A 317 -20.29 -8.57 10.17
C TRP A 317 -19.47 -8.50 11.45
N LYS A 318 -19.90 -9.26 12.46
CA LYS A 318 -19.17 -9.36 13.73
C LYS A 318 -17.77 -9.93 13.49
N ILE A 319 -16.79 -9.28 14.09
CA ILE A 319 -15.39 -9.73 14.19
C ILE A 319 -15.19 -10.13 15.65
N ASP A 320 -14.89 -11.40 15.90
CA ASP A 320 -14.83 -11.94 17.25
C ASP A 320 -13.55 -11.55 17.99
N SER A 321 -12.43 -11.36 17.28
CA SER A 321 -11.17 -10.89 17.84
C SER A 321 -10.33 -10.17 16.79
N PHE A 322 -9.65 -9.11 17.22
CA PHE A 322 -8.61 -8.42 16.48
C PHE A 322 -7.21 -8.79 16.97
N ASP A 323 -7.14 -9.69 17.96
CA ASP A 323 -5.86 -10.12 18.52
C ASP A 323 -5.07 -10.90 17.48
N ARG A 324 -3.90 -10.39 17.14
CA ARG A 324 -2.96 -11.11 16.30
C ARG A 324 -2.43 -12.35 17.06
N GLU A 325 -2.12 -13.41 16.33
CA GLU A 325 -1.42 -14.56 16.93
C GLU A 325 -0.11 -14.13 17.63
N ARG A 326 0.30 -14.88 18.65
CA ARG A 326 1.43 -14.51 19.50
C ARG A 326 2.78 -14.74 18.85
N ARG A 327 2.88 -15.73 17.95
CA ARG A 327 4.15 -16.02 17.27
C ARG A 327 4.62 -14.82 16.47
N ALA A 328 5.92 -14.62 16.46
CA ALA A 328 6.53 -13.67 15.56
C ALA A 328 6.40 -14.16 14.11
N ALA A 329 6.24 -13.22 13.19
CA ALA A 329 6.14 -13.51 11.78
C ALA A 329 6.86 -12.42 10.97
N GLY A 330 7.47 -12.82 9.87
CA GLY A 330 8.12 -11.89 8.97
C GLY A 330 7.96 -12.27 7.51
N VAL A 331 8.23 -11.31 6.69
CA VAL A 331 8.29 -11.46 5.24
C VAL A 331 9.52 -10.74 4.73
N MET A 332 10.26 -11.42 3.86
CA MET A 332 11.30 -10.81 3.04
C MET A 332 10.76 -10.66 1.61
N MET A 333 10.78 -9.46 1.11
CA MET A 333 10.52 -9.13 -0.29
C MET A 333 11.85 -9.26 -1.05
N ILE A 334 11.96 -10.25 -1.94
CA ILE A 334 13.20 -10.54 -2.66
C ILE A 334 13.44 -9.45 -3.71
N PRO A 335 14.47 -8.59 -3.53
CA PRO A 335 14.69 -7.45 -4.41
C PRO A 335 15.17 -7.87 -5.80
N ILE A 336 15.03 -6.97 -6.77
CA ILE A 336 15.58 -7.13 -8.12
C ILE A 336 16.94 -6.40 -8.17
N PRO A 337 18.08 -7.11 -8.16
CA PRO A 337 19.38 -6.46 -8.03
C PRO A 337 19.86 -5.73 -9.29
N ARG A 338 19.30 -6.08 -10.46
CA ARG A 338 19.65 -5.46 -11.76
C ARG A 338 18.54 -5.70 -12.79
N ALA A 339 18.42 -4.80 -13.74
CA ALA A 339 17.53 -5.00 -14.88
C ALA A 339 18.00 -6.17 -15.77
N GLY A 340 17.06 -6.90 -16.34
CA GLY A 340 17.33 -8.00 -17.25
C GLY A 340 16.14 -8.93 -17.42
N ARG A 341 16.39 -10.05 -18.11
CA ARG A 341 15.38 -11.11 -18.28
C ARG A 341 15.66 -12.23 -17.27
N LEU A 342 14.67 -12.61 -16.47
CA LEU A 342 14.76 -13.70 -15.52
C LEU A 342 14.91 -15.04 -16.27
N VAL A 343 16.06 -15.70 -16.13
CA VAL A 343 16.35 -16.94 -16.83
C VAL A 343 16.14 -18.19 -15.96
N ALA A 344 16.32 -18.07 -14.66
CA ALA A 344 16.09 -19.18 -13.72
C ALA A 344 15.99 -18.65 -12.28
N VAL A 345 15.25 -19.37 -11.45
CA VAL A 345 15.27 -19.26 -9.99
C VAL A 345 15.89 -20.53 -9.42
N ARG A 346 16.81 -20.40 -8.49
CA ARG A 346 17.55 -21.53 -7.91
C ARG A 346 17.62 -21.38 -6.38
N GLY A 347 17.79 -22.50 -5.68
CA GLY A 347 17.98 -22.51 -4.25
C GLY A 347 16.70 -22.48 -3.41
N GLN A 348 15.52 -22.60 -4.01
CA GLN A 348 14.25 -22.64 -3.29
C GLN A 348 14.22 -23.77 -2.26
N ASP A 349 14.58 -25.01 -2.65
CA ASP A 349 14.60 -26.17 -1.73
C ASP A 349 15.52 -25.94 -0.52
N ALA A 350 16.67 -25.29 -0.76
CA ALA A 350 17.63 -24.95 0.31
C ALA A 350 17.08 -23.87 1.25
N ALA A 351 16.38 -22.89 0.71
CA ALA A 351 15.75 -21.84 1.51
C ALA A 351 14.54 -22.37 2.28
N GLU A 352 13.73 -23.25 1.70
CA GLU A 352 12.61 -23.94 2.39
C GLU A 352 13.09 -24.84 3.54
N ALA A 353 14.32 -25.35 3.45
CA ALA A 353 14.92 -26.15 4.51
C ALA A 353 15.44 -25.34 5.71
N VAL A 354 15.47 -24.00 5.63
CA VAL A 354 15.86 -23.13 6.73
C VAL A 354 14.80 -23.16 7.82
N THR A 355 15.22 -23.40 9.05
CA THR A 355 14.31 -23.43 10.21
C THR A 355 13.57 -22.10 10.35
N GLY A 356 12.25 -22.15 10.48
CA GLY A 356 11.39 -20.97 10.59
C GLY A 356 10.84 -20.46 9.24
N VAL A 357 11.38 -20.84 8.11
CA VAL A 357 10.78 -20.55 6.80
C VAL A 357 9.55 -21.42 6.61
N GLU A 358 8.40 -20.79 6.35
CA GLU A 358 7.11 -21.46 6.15
C GLU A 358 6.70 -21.54 4.68
N GLU A 359 7.09 -20.54 3.88
CA GLU A 359 6.67 -20.43 2.48
C GLU A 359 7.68 -19.58 1.69
N ILE A 360 7.90 -19.97 0.44
CA ILE A 360 8.58 -19.15 -0.57
C ILE A 360 7.64 -19.00 -1.76
N ALA A 361 7.28 -17.76 -2.08
CA ALA A 361 6.42 -17.44 -3.20
C ALA A 361 7.19 -16.64 -4.26
N ILE A 362 7.63 -17.29 -5.33
CA ILE A 362 8.24 -16.61 -6.47
C ILE A 362 7.13 -16.06 -7.37
N THR A 363 7.08 -14.76 -7.52
CA THR A 363 6.04 -14.05 -8.29
C THR A 363 6.52 -13.62 -9.68
N ALA A 364 7.83 -13.48 -9.88
CA ALA A 364 8.40 -13.21 -11.19
C ALA A 364 8.50 -14.51 -12.02
N HIS A 365 8.13 -14.44 -13.29
CA HIS A 365 8.13 -15.60 -14.18
C HIS A 365 9.42 -15.71 -14.99
N VAL A 366 9.89 -16.93 -15.23
CA VAL A 366 11.01 -17.16 -16.16
C VAL A 366 10.65 -16.61 -17.55
N GLY A 367 11.56 -15.82 -18.11
CA GLY A 367 11.35 -15.08 -19.36
C GLY A 367 10.83 -13.65 -19.17
N GLN A 368 10.37 -13.29 -17.96
CA GLN A 368 9.91 -11.93 -17.65
C GLN A 368 11.10 -10.96 -17.63
N GLU A 369 10.87 -9.74 -18.13
CA GLU A 369 11.77 -8.63 -17.90
C GLU A 369 11.54 -8.07 -16.50
N VAL A 370 12.64 -7.92 -15.75
CA VAL A 370 12.65 -7.39 -14.39
C VAL A 370 13.45 -6.10 -14.32
N VAL A 371 12.96 -5.15 -13.56
CA VAL A 371 13.52 -3.81 -13.45
C VAL A 371 13.63 -3.43 -11.97
N PRO A 372 14.82 -3.06 -11.45
CA PRO A 372 14.98 -2.64 -10.06
C PRO A 372 14.38 -1.26 -9.80
N LEU A 373 14.26 -0.89 -8.53
CA LEU A 373 13.99 0.49 -8.13
C LEU A 373 15.14 1.43 -8.63
N PRO A 374 14.80 2.66 -8.91
CA PRO A 374 13.51 3.33 -8.76
C PRO A 374 12.59 3.26 -9.98
N GLU A 375 13.00 2.65 -11.08
CA GLU A 375 12.17 2.46 -12.28
C GLU A 375 11.14 1.35 -12.14
N GLY A 376 11.50 0.28 -11.45
CA GLY A 376 10.65 -0.86 -11.14
C GLY A 376 9.73 -0.62 -9.94
N TRP A 377 8.90 -1.62 -9.66
CA TRP A 377 7.95 -1.62 -8.53
C TRP A 377 7.62 -3.04 -8.05
N GLN A 378 8.22 -4.04 -8.68
CA GLN A 378 7.99 -5.46 -8.41
C GLN A 378 9.13 -6.07 -7.62
N TYR A 379 8.86 -7.21 -7.01
CA TYR A 379 9.84 -8.09 -6.37
C TYR A 379 9.94 -9.41 -7.16
N LEU A 380 11.06 -10.12 -7.00
CA LEU A 380 11.21 -11.47 -7.56
C LEU A 380 10.28 -12.47 -6.88
N GLY A 381 9.99 -12.24 -5.61
CA GLY A 381 9.16 -13.09 -4.78
C GLY A 381 9.19 -12.67 -3.33
N PHE A 382 8.71 -13.58 -2.48
CA PHE A 382 8.55 -13.36 -1.05
C PHE A 382 8.99 -14.61 -0.29
N ILE A 383 9.66 -14.43 0.84
CA ILE A 383 9.97 -15.48 1.81
C ILE A 383 9.23 -15.16 3.09
N PHE A 384 8.50 -16.14 3.63
CA PHE A 384 7.75 -15.99 4.87
C PHE A 384 8.38 -16.85 5.95
N ALA A 385 8.58 -16.25 7.13
CA ALA A 385 9.12 -16.94 8.28
C ALA A 385 8.29 -16.71 9.54
N ARG A 386 8.32 -17.69 10.45
CA ARG A 386 7.74 -17.61 11.79
C ARG A 386 8.71 -18.15 12.83
N GLY A 387 8.66 -17.53 14.02
CA GLY A 387 9.49 -17.91 15.17
C GLY A 387 8.76 -17.60 16.47
N ASP A 388 9.41 -17.87 17.58
CA ASP A 388 8.88 -17.53 18.91
C ASP A 388 9.20 -16.08 19.26
N ALA A 389 10.27 -15.52 18.67
CA ALA A 389 10.68 -14.12 18.83
C ALA A 389 10.97 -13.44 17.49
N PRO A 390 10.80 -12.09 17.39
CA PRO A 390 11.12 -11.34 16.17
C PRO A 390 12.56 -11.50 15.68
N GLU A 391 13.52 -11.66 16.60
CA GLU A 391 14.94 -11.84 16.31
C GLU A 391 15.21 -13.16 15.56
N GLU A 392 14.47 -14.22 15.87
CA GLU A 392 14.58 -15.53 15.18
C GLU A 392 14.04 -15.43 13.75
N VAL A 393 13.02 -14.61 13.55
CA VAL A 393 12.42 -14.40 12.23
C VAL A 393 13.29 -13.54 11.32
N GLU A 394 14.03 -12.60 11.91
CA GLU A 394 14.92 -11.69 11.18
C GLU A 394 16.21 -12.39 10.72
N GLN A 395 16.70 -13.42 11.45
CA GLN A 395 17.91 -14.21 11.11
C GLN A 395 17.70 -15.10 9.87
#